data_523b1c76e2cd5c0e8e0f24fabf932373
#
_entry.id   523b1c76e2cd5c0e8e0f24fabf932373
#
_cell.length_a   1.000
_cell.length_b   1.000
_cell.length_c   1.000
_cell.angle_alpha   90.00
_cell.angle_beta   90.00
_cell.angle_gamma   90.00
#
_symmetry.space_group_name_H-M   'P 1'
#
loop_
_entity.id
_entity.type
_entity.pdbx_description
1 polymer ?
#
loop_
_entity_poly.entity_id
_entity_poly.type
_entity_poly.pdbx_seq_one_letter_code
_entity_poly.pdbx_strand_id
1 'polypeptide(L)'
;MIYAHAMNAGRRTDRGIEPLLTESQLQEMKEFGHERQVAPGDLLFEAGEASFDLFVVLEGEAEVVRVDGAEDVVVATFAPGEFIGELTLLTGQRRFLTGRVSRAGRVLAIEQAEFRRLMSVRPTIADIIFGVLVSRREFLRSGQGAQAIRIIGSRYSPEAMSLRSFAEHSRLAHTWIDLEDAEDVEALLANAGLGPHDTPVVITPTGTLRHASAASLAEYLGLTFQPKPGYIFDLVVVGSGPAGLAAAVYGASEGLSTVCLDAVTVGGQAGASSRIENYAGFPNGISGGDLTSRAAVQALRLGARLNAPCEVAGLQVEGSFHVVKLSDGSEIPARAVIVASGARYRRLPIEDLERFEGAGVYYAATDLEARVCDGAPVVVVGGGNSAGQAAIYLAQSNCAVTIAIRRGDLTQTMSHYLIERIEADPKISLVTGVEVHALAGREHLEHATLIATATGEQRTIACSGLFCFIGASPATEWLDGTVALDDDGFILTDRQLPEPVNAGTPGALPFETSTPGIFAAGDVRRGSMKRVAAAVGEGSSAVRSVHERLATQS
;
A
#
# COMPACT_ATOMS: atom_id res chain seq x y z
N MET A 1 -7.54 -25.07 10.52
CA MET A 1 -7.33 -26.11 11.57
C MET A 1 -5.84 -26.26 11.97
N ILE A 2 -4.87 -25.95 11.11
CA ILE A 2 -3.43 -25.99 11.41
C ILE A 2 -3.01 -24.85 12.37
N TYR A 3 -3.63 -23.66 12.27
CA TYR A 3 -3.38 -22.54 13.18
C TYR A 3 -3.82 -22.77 14.64
N ALA A 4 -4.81 -23.62 14.87
CA ALA A 4 -5.32 -23.90 16.22
C ALA A 4 -4.39 -24.84 17.04
N HIS A 5 -3.52 -25.62 16.40
CA HIS A 5 -2.62 -26.54 17.09
C HIS A 5 -1.30 -25.89 17.54
N ALA A 6 -0.86 -24.83 16.83
CA ALA A 6 0.35 -24.08 17.23
C ALA A 6 0.09 -23.08 18.39
N MET A 7 -1.16 -22.73 18.64
CA MET A 7 -1.54 -21.78 19.70
C MET A 7 -1.47 -22.37 21.13
N ASN A 8 -1.33 -23.67 21.31
CA ASN A 8 -1.34 -24.30 22.65
C ASN A 8 0.02 -24.28 23.37
N ALA A 9 1.10 -23.80 22.75
CA ALA A 9 2.43 -23.73 23.36
C ALA A 9 3.01 -22.29 23.41
N GLY A 10 2.17 -21.26 23.29
CA GLY A 10 2.61 -19.87 23.31
C GLY A 10 2.62 -19.24 24.71
N ARG A 11 3.60 -18.36 24.96
CA ARG A 11 3.61 -17.54 26.17
C ARG A 11 2.64 -16.36 25.99
N ARG A 12 1.81 -16.11 27.00
CA ARG A 12 0.97 -14.91 27.04
C ARG A 12 1.86 -13.72 27.39
N THR A 13 2.07 -12.83 26.43
CA THR A 13 2.79 -11.56 26.61
C THR A 13 1.78 -10.41 26.51
N ASP A 14 2.18 -9.21 26.86
CA ASP A 14 1.38 -7.99 26.62
C ASP A 14 1.11 -7.76 25.11
N ARG A 15 1.84 -8.45 24.24
CA ARG A 15 1.75 -8.47 22.76
C ARG A 15 0.79 -9.53 22.21
N GLY A 16 0.13 -10.32 23.07
CA GLY A 16 -0.72 -11.44 22.70
C GLY A 16 -0.04 -12.81 22.92
N ILE A 17 -0.59 -13.88 22.31
CA ILE A 17 0.00 -15.22 22.38
C ILE A 17 0.97 -15.37 21.21
N GLU A 18 2.28 -15.30 21.46
CA GLU A 18 3.32 -15.60 20.47
C GLU A 18 3.74 -17.07 20.59
N PRO A 19 3.74 -17.82 19.47
CA PRO A 19 4.25 -19.20 19.49
C PRO A 19 5.75 -19.21 19.76
N LEU A 20 6.19 -20.07 20.68
CA LEU A 20 7.61 -20.33 20.92
C LEU A 20 8.14 -21.30 19.87
N LEU A 21 9.37 -21.08 19.43
CA LEU A 21 10.08 -22.02 18.58
C LEU A 21 10.42 -23.28 19.41
N THR A 22 10.10 -24.43 18.86
CA THR A 22 10.47 -25.72 19.48
C THR A 22 11.97 -25.96 19.35
N GLU A 23 12.51 -26.85 20.20
CA GLU A 23 13.94 -27.21 20.16
C GLU A 23 14.37 -27.77 18.79
N SER A 24 13.51 -28.54 18.13
CA SER A 24 13.73 -28.99 16.75
C SER A 24 13.84 -27.86 15.76
N GLN A 25 12.93 -26.87 15.85
CA GLN A 25 12.94 -25.68 14.97
C GLN A 25 14.16 -24.80 15.22
N LEU A 26 14.54 -24.61 16.49
CA LEU A 26 15.78 -23.92 16.86
C LEU A 26 17.01 -24.60 16.28
N GLN A 27 17.05 -25.93 16.32
CA GLN A 27 18.16 -26.69 15.74
C GLN A 27 18.23 -26.53 14.21
N GLU A 28 17.09 -26.54 13.53
CA GLU A 28 17.03 -26.29 12.09
C GLU A 28 17.47 -24.85 11.73
N MET A 29 17.13 -23.86 12.56
CA MET A 29 17.53 -22.46 12.34
C MET A 29 19.03 -22.24 12.49
N LYS A 30 19.74 -23.04 13.27
CA LYS A 30 21.19 -22.95 13.42
C LYS A 30 21.96 -23.19 12.11
N GLU A 31 21.37 -23.89 11.14
CA GLU A 31 21.95 -24.05 9.79
C GLU A 31 22.06 -22.74 9.01
N PHE A 32 21.33 -21.70 9.44
CA PHE A 32 21.22 -20.40 8.74
C PHE A 32 21.89 -19.24 9.49
N GLY A 33 22.47 -19.48 10.66
CA GLY A 33 23.04 -18.43 11.48
C GLY A 33 24.23 -18.92 12.33
N HIS A 34 24.75 -18.01 13.12
CA HIS A 34 25.86 -18.31 14.04
C HIS A 34 25.48 -17.91 15.46
N GLU A 35 25.91 -18.73 16.42
CA GLU A 35 25.72 -18.44 17.84
C GLU A 35 26.73 -17.39 18.32
N ARG A 36 26.25 -16.42 19.10
CA ARG A 36 27.04 -15.35 19.71
C ARG A 36 26.82 -15.34 21.22
N GLN A 37 27.88 -15.33 21.99
CA GLN A 37 27.84 -15.06 23.42
C GLN A 37 27.58 -13.58 23.63
N VAL A 38 26.71 -13.24 24.56
CA VAL A 38 26.29 -11.86 24.82
C VAL A 38 26.23 -11.57 26.32
N ALA A 39 26.58 -10.32 26.67
CA ALA A 39 26.58 -9.79 28.03
C ALA A 39 25.53 -8.68 28.19
N PRO A 40 25.09 -8.38 29.42
CA PRO A 40 24.17 -7.28 29.66
C PRO A 40 24.73 -5.95 29.14
N GLY A 41 23.92 -5.21 28.39
CA GLY A 41 24.30 -3.96 27.73
C GLY A 41 24.82 -4.13 26.30
N ASP A 42 25.14 -5.35 25.85
CA ASP A 42 25.51 -5.56 24.45
C ASP A 42 24.36 -5.20 23.53
N LEU A 43 24.66 -4.44 22.47
CA LEU A 43 23.69 -4.10 21.43
C LEU A 43 23.57 -5.27 20.44
N LEU A 44 22.35 -5.66 20.18
CA LEU A 44 22.00 -6.56 19.09
C LEU A 44 21.85 -5.75 17.80
N PHE A 45 21.24 -4.58 17.90
CA PHE A 45 21.10 -3.58 16.84
C PHE A 45 20.77 -2.20 17.43
N GLU A 46 21.04 -1.15 16.69
CA GLU A 46 20.79 0.22 17.08
C GLU A 46 19.76 0.91 16.16
N ALA A 47 19.00 1.86 16.72
CA ALA A 47 18.08 2.68 15.95
C ALA A 47 18.81 3.45 14.84
N GLY A 48 18.27 3.44 13.63
CA GLY A 48 18.87 4.08 12.45
C GLY A 48 19.76 3.17 11.59
N GLU A 49 20.16 1.99 12.08
CA GLU A 49 20.94 1.03 11.28
C GLU A 49 20.12 0.44 10.12
N ALA A 50 20.80 0.30 8.98
CA ALA A 50 20.23 -0.32 7.78
C ALA A 50 20.48 -1.84 7.70
N SER A 51 21.30 -2.40 8.59
CA SER A 51 21.61 -3.84 8.65
C SER A 51 20.63 -4.57 9.56
N PHE A 52 20.25 -5.78 9.17
CA PHE A 52 19.13 -6.48 9.82
C PHE A 52 19.41 -7.96 9.95
N ASP A 53 19.84 -8.39 11.15
CA ASP A 53 19.88 -9.79 11.50
C ASP A 53 18.60 -10.15 12.26
N LEU A 54 18.09 -11.36 12.04
CA LEU A 54 17.13 -11.97 12.93
C LEU A 54 17.90 -12.53 14.13
N PHE A 55 17.53 -12.13 15.34
CA PHE A 55 18.13 -12.68 16.55
C PHE A 55 17.17 -13.63 17.24
N VAL A 56 17.62 -14.86 17.53
CA VAL A 56 16.87 -15.81 18.36
C VAL A 56 17.56 -15.92 19.70
N VAL A 57 16.82 -15.73 20.78
CA VAL A 57 17.36 -15.88 22.13
C VAL A 57 17.45 -17.36 22.45
N LEU A 58 18.67 -17.87 22.64
CA LEU A 58 18.94 -19.26 23.02
C LEU A 58 19.05 -19.41 24.56
N GLU A 59 19.73 -18.45 25.19
CA GLU A 59 19.90 -18.34 26.63
C GLU A 59 19.97 -16.86 27.03
N GLY A 60 19.57 -16.53 28.27
CA GLY A 60 19.59 -15.16 28.77
C GLY A 60 18.30 -14.43 28.47
N GLU A 61 18.40 -13.12 28.25
CA GLU A 61 17.24 -12.26 27.96
C GLU A 61 17.70 -11.01 27.18
N ALA A 62 16.87 -10.56 26.26
CA ALA A 62 17.09 -9.34 25.51
C ALA A 62 15.83 -8.47 25.54
N GLU A 63 16.00 -7.17 25.33
CA GLU A 63 14.92 -6.20 25.30
C GLU A 63 15.03 -5.28 24.08
N VAL A 64 13.89 -4.80 23.63
CA VAL A 64 13.79 -3.76 22.61
C VAL A 64 13.30 -2.49 23.29
N VAL A 65 14.07 -1.41 23.13
CA VAL A 65 13.83 -0.13 23.79
C VAL A 65 13.63 0.98 22.78
N ARG A 66 12.80 1.95 23.15
CA ARG A 66 12.73 3.24 22.48
C ARG A 66 13.53 4.25 23.29
N VAL A 67 14.46 4.90 22.62
CA VAL A 67 15.21 6.02 23.21
C VAL A 67 14.34 7.28 23.11
N ASP A 68 13.92 7.82 24.24
CA ASP A 68 13.07 9.02 24.32
C ASP A 68 13.76 10.09 25.19
N GLY A 69 14.71 10.78 24.61
CA GLY A 69 15.52 11.81 25.30
C GLY A 69 16.48 11.22 26.33
N ALA A 70 16.20 11.42 27.61
CA ALA A 70 17.07 10.99 28.72
C ALA A 70 16.70 9.60 29.30
N GLU A 71 15.54 9.05 28.96
CA GLU A 71 15.05 7.77 29.50
C GLU A 71 14.71 6.79 28.39
N ASP A 72 15.16 5.54 28.55
CA ASP A 72 14.83 4.44 27.66
C ASP A 72 13.50 3.80 28.10
N VAL A 73 12.55 3.70 27.18
CA VAL A 73 11.29 3.00 27.40
C VAL A 73 11.39 1.58 26.86
N VAL A 74 11.27 0.57 27.72
CA VAL A 74 11.23 -0.83 27.30
C VAL A 74 9.89 -1.10 26.58
N VAL A 75 9.98 -1.42 25.29
CA VAL A 75 8.83 -1.75 24.44
C VAL A 75 8.52 -3.24 24.49
N ALA A 76 9.54 -4.08 24.57
CA ALA A 76 9.37 -5.52 24.59
C ALA A 76 10.58 -6.25 25.21
N THR A 77 10.33 -7.37 25.87
CA THR A 77 11.36 -8.28 26.43
C THR A 77 11.23 -9.66 25.78
N PHE A 78 12.37 -10.33 25.55
CA PHE A 78 12.49 -11.59 24.82
C PHE A 78 13.27 -12.61 25.65
N ALA A 79 12.68 -13.79 25.86
CA ALA A 79 13.20 -14.91 26.59
C ALA A 79 13.69 -16.05 25.65
N PRO A 80 14.35 -17.10 26.17
CA PRO A 80 14.77 -18.24 25.36
C PRO A 80 13.62 -18.88 24.57
N GLY A 81 13.87 -19.17 23.28
CA GLY A 81 12.89 -19.67 22.32
C GLY A 81 12.10 -18.57 21.59
N GLU A 82 12.27 -17.32 21.98
CA GLU A 82 11.72 -16.17 21.28
C GLU A 82 12.75 -15.54 20.33
N PHE A 83 12.28 -14.82 19.32
CA PHE A 83 13.14 -14.14 18.36
C PHE A 83 12.83 -12.66 18.28
N ILE A 84 13.86 -11.87 17.97
CA ILE A 84 13.80 -10.43 17.80
C ILE A 84 13.92 -10.15 16.31
N GLY A 85 12.91 -9.48 15.77
CA GLY A 85 12.83 -9.07 14.38
C GLY A 85 11.49 -8.44 14.08
N GLU A 86 11.45 -7.68 13.01
CA GLU A 86 10.27 -7.01 12.49
C GLU A 86 10.10 -7.29 10.99
N LEU A 87 8.97 -6.89 10.44
CA LEU A 87 8.72 -6.95 8.99
C LEU A 87 9.77 -6.15 8.19
N THR A 88 10.46 -5.21 8.82
CA THR A 88 11.60 -4.47 8.25
C THR A 88 12.71 -5.39 7.74
N LEU A 89 12.86 -6.60 8.30
CA LEU A 89 13.77 -7.64 7.78
C LEU A 89 13.48 -8.03 6.33
N LEU A 90 12.23 -7.91 5.88
CA LEU A 90 11.81 -8.21 4.52
C LEU A 90 11.74 -6.96 3.64
N THR A 91 11.42 -5.79 4.22
CA THR A 91 11.23 -4.54 3.48
C THR A 91 12.49 -3.69 3.35
N GLY A 92 13.51 -3.93 4.19
CA GLY A 92 14.74 -3.11 4.21
C GLY A 92 14.59 -1.77 4.92
N GLN A 93 13.50 -1.50 5.61
CA GLN A 93 13.27 -0.26 6.37
C GLN A 93 14.29 -0.08 7.49
N ARG A 94 14.67 1.18 7.77
CA ARG A 94 15.46 1.54 8.96
C ARG A 94 14.66 1.27 10.22
N ARG A 95 15.35 0.85 11.27
CA ARG A 95 14.77 0.61 12.61
C ARG A 95 14.69 1.90 13.40
N PHE A 96 13.67 2.03 14.22
CA PHE A 96 13.50 3.14 15.16
C PHE A 96 13.67 2.73 16.62
N LEU A 97 13.87 1.44 16.86
CA LEU A 97 14.05 0.86 18.17
C LEU A 97 15.44 0.26 18.26
N THR A 98 15.99 0.21 19.46
CA THR A 98 17.29 -0.42 19.77
C THR A 98 17.05 -1.75 20.48
N GLY A 99 17.74 -2.79 20.04
CA GLY A 99 17.74 -4.09 20.70
C GLY A 99 19.00 -4.27 21.52
N ARG A 100 18.86 -4.58 22.82
CA ARG A 100 19.99 -4.83 23.72
C ARG A 100 19.77 -6.03 24.62
N VAL A 101 20.83 -6.56 25.16
CA VAL A 101 20.82 -7.69 26.07
C VAL A 101 20.58 -7.17 27.50
N SER A 102 19.56 -7.71 28.18
CA SER A 102 19.28 -7.43 29.58
C SER A 102 19.90 -8.45 30.54
N ARG A 103 20.05 -9.70 30.09
CA ARG A 103 20.68 -10.79 30.85
C ARG A 103 21.61 -11.61 29.99
N ALA A 104 22.83 -11.85 30.48
CA ALA A 104 23.87 -12.63 29.79
C ALA A 104 23.37 -13.99 29.29
N GLY A 105 23.84 -14.39 28.12
CA GLY A 105 23.45 -15.65 27.50
C GLY A 105 24.00 -15.85 26.11
N ARG A 106 23.22 -16.50 25.25
CA ARG A 106 23.57 -16.78 23.87
C ARG A 106 22.41 -16.41 22.96
N VAL A 107 22.73 -15.83 21.82
CA VAL A 107 21.77 -15.56 20.74
C VAL A 107 22.25 -16.24 19.45
N LEU A 108 21.29 -16.64 18.61
CA LEU A 108 21.55 -17.02 17.22
C LEU A 108 21.30 -15.80 16.35
N ALA A 109 22.34 -15.33 15.66
CA ALA A 109 22.25 -14.25 14.69
C ALA A 109 22.13 -14.84 13.28
N ILE A 110 21.08 -14.43 12.53
CA ILE A 110 20.80 -14.89 11.17
C ILE A 110 20.80 -13.65 10.27
N GLU A 111 21.79 -13.56 9.40
CA GLU A 111 21.93 -12.46 8.44
C GLU A 111 20.74 -12.41 7.46
N GLN A 112 20.46 -11.22 6.92
CA GLN A 112 19.31 -11.00 6.04
C GLN A 112 19.26 -11.97 4.83
N ALA A 113 20.40 -12.29 4.23
CA ALA A 113 20.46 -13.23 3.10
C ALA A 113 20.05 -14.65 3.52
N GLU A 114 20.58 -15.12 4.64
CA GLU A 114 20.27 -16.44 5.21
C GLU A 114 18.85 -16.48 5.78
N PHE A 115 18.34 -15.36 6.30
CA PHE A 115 16.94 -15.25 6.70
C PHE A 115 16.00 -15.46 5.51
N ARG A 116 16.27 -14.81 4.36
CA ARG A 116 15.48 -15.03 3.14
C ARG A 116 15.55 -16.49 2.68
N ARG A 117 16.72 -17.10 2.75
CA ARG A 117 16.91 -18.52 2.43
C ARG A 117 16.12 -19.42 3.39
N LEU A 118 16.18 -19.16 4.70
CA LEU A 118 15.36 -19.85 5.72
C LEU A 118 13.87 -19.78 5.38
N MET A 119 13.36 -18.58 5.07
CA MET A 119 11.95 -18.36 4.72
C MET A 119 11.51 -19.17 3.48
N SER A 120 12.42 -19.41 2.54
CA SER A 120 12.14 -20.18 1.32
C SER A 120 12.20 -21.69 1.54
N VAL A 121 13.20 -22.19 2.30
CA VAL A 121 13.47 -23.65 2.39
C VAL A 121 12.87 -24.32 3.63
N ARG A 122 12.36 -23.55 4.60
CA ARG A 122 11.72 -24.05 5.83
C ARG A 122 10.32 -23.47 6.02
N PRO A 123 9.32 -23.89 5.22
CA PRO A 123 8.00 -23.25 5.20
C PRO A 123 7.31 -23.19 6.56
N THR A 124 7.42 -24.24 7.36
CA THR A 124 6.79 -24.31 8.69
C THR A 124 7.36 -23.26 9.66
N ILE A 125 8.69 -23.07 9.65
CA ILE A 125 9.35 -22.04 10.46
C ILE A 125 9.02 -20.66 9.91
N ALA A 126 9.01 -20.52 8.59
CA ALA A 126 8.64 -19.29 7.91
C ALA A 126 7.24 -18.82 8.28
N ASP A 127 6.25 -19.72 8.32
CA ASP A 127 4.88 -19.40 8.69
C ASP A 127 4.77 -18.90 10.15
N ILE A 128 5.52 -19.50 11.06
CA ILE A 128 5.57 -19.08 12.47
C ILE A 128 6.20 -17.68 12.58
N ILE A 129 7.41 -17.51 12.07
CA ILE A 129 8.14 -16.24 12.12
C ILE A 129 7.30 -15.14 11.50
N PHE A 130 6.76 -15.41 10.33
CA PHE A 130 5.99 -14.45 9.58
C PHE A 130 4.71 -14.02 10.32
N GLY A 131 3.96 -14.97 10.86
CA GLY A 131 2.76 -14.69 11.66
C GLY A 131 3.06 -13.78 12.86
N VAL A 132 4.19 -14.03 13.54
CA VAL A 132 4.65 -13.21 14.66
C VAL A 132 5.06 -11.80 14.19
N LEU A 133 5.82 -11.68 13.10
CA LEU A 133 6.24 -10.38 12.56
C LEU A 133 5.05 -9.48 12.19
N VAL A 134 4.00 -10.07 11.57
CA VAL A 134 2.76 -9.34 11.24
C VAL A 134 2.03 -8.90 12.51
N SER A 135 1.88 -9.78 13.49
CA SER A 135 1.21 -9.47 14.76
C SER A 135 1.95 -8.38 15.54
N ARG A 136 3.28 -8.42 15.57
CA ARG A 136 4.11 -7.38 16.21
C ARG A 136 3.95 -6.03 15.54
N ARG A 137 3.92 -6.00 14.22
CA ARG A 137 3.70 -4.74 13.47
C ARG A 137 2.35 -4.12 13.83
N GLU A 138 1.31 -4.93 13.96
CA GLU A 138 0.00 -4.44 14.39
C GLU A 138 0.02 -3.91 15.83
N PHE A 139 0.69 -4.62 16.74
CA PHE A 139 0.89 -4.18 18.12
C PHE A 139 1.67 -2.85 18.20
N LEU A 140 2.77 -2.71 17.44
CA LEU A 140 3.55 -1.46 17.40
C LEU A 140 2.74 -0.28 16.86
N ARG A 141 1.79 -0.51 15.97
CA ARG A 141 0.90 0.54 15.46
C ARG A 141 -0.13 1.03 16.49
N SER A 142 -0.61 0.15 17.34
CA SER A 142 -1.69 0.46 18.31
C SER A 142 -1.17 0.86 19.68
N GLY A 143 0.13 0.70 19.98
CA GLY A 143 0.73 0.89 21.28
C GLY A 143 1.82 1.96 21.35
N GLN A 144 2.71 1.82 22.33
CA GLN A 144 3.84 2.75 22.58
C GLN A 144 4.81 2.86 21.40
N GLY A 145 4.87 1.87 20.51
CA GLY A 145 5.66 1.91 19.29
C GLY A 145 5.17 2.97 18.28
N ALA A 146 3.87 3.30 18.28
CA ALA A 146 3.29 4.34 17.42
C ALA A 146 3.86 5.74 17.70
N GLN A 147 4.43 5.96 18.88
CA GLN A 147 5.04 7.25 19.24
C GLN A 147 6.47 7.43 18.67
N ALA A 148 7.05 6.41 18.04
CA ALA A 148 8.40 6.50 17.47
C ALA A 148 8.47 7.46 16.28
N ILE A 149 7.41 7.57 15.47
CA ILE A 149 7.29 8.54 14.38
C ILE A 149 6.14 9.48 14.71
N ARG A 150 6.41 10.76 14.84
CA ARG A 150 5.40 11.80 15.03
C ARG A 150 5.32 12.64 13.77
N ILE A 151 4.14 12.68 13.15
CA ILE A 151 3.86 13.49 11.97
C ILE A 151 2.99 14.66 12.42
N ILE A 152 3.50 15.88 12.24
CA ILE A 152 2.83 17.12 12.65
C ILE A 152 2.47 17.90 11.38
N GLY A 153 1.21 18.24 11.23
CA GLY A 153 0.74 19.01 10.09
C GLY A 153 -0.72 19.41 10.22
N SER A 154 -1.17 20.31 9.35
CA SER A 154 -2.56 20.73 9.30
C SER A 154 -3.39 19.71 8.50
N ARG A 155 -4.57 19.36 8.99
CA ARG A 155 -5.57 18.56 8.23
C ARG A 155 -6.02 19.24 6.94
N TYR A 156 -5.76 20.53 6.80
CA TYR A 156 -6.13 21.32 5.61
C TYR A 156 -4.95 21.48 4.63
N SER A 157 -3.74 20.98 4.95
CA SER A 157 -2.61 20.96 4.00
C SER A 157 -2.64 19.71 3.14
N PRO A 158 -2.73 19.82 1.81
CA PRO A 158 -2.65 18.69 0.89
C PRO A 158 -1.36 17.88 1.06
N GLU A 159 -0.24 18.54 1.31
CA GLU A 159 1.06 17.91 1.53
C GLU A 159 1.07 17.10 2.83
N ALA A 160 0.53 17.65 3.91
CA ALA A 160 0.43 16.97 5.20
C ALA A 160 -0.50 15.75 5.12
N MET A 161 -1.62 15.88 4.42
CA MET A 161 -2.56 14.78 4.21
C MET A 161 -1.98 13.69 3.30
N SER A 162 -1.22 14.05 2.27
CA SER A 162 -0.49 13.10 1.42
C SER A 162 0.55 12.32 2.23
N LEU A 163 1.32 13.00 3.09
CA LEU A 163 2.30 12.41 3.98
C LEU A 163 1.65 11.46 4.99
N ARG A 164 0.55 11.87 5.60
CA ARG A 164 -0.25 11.04 6.51
C ARG A 164 -0.79 9.80 5.80
N SER A 165 -1.40 9.97 4.64
CA SER A 165 -1.91 8.88 3.81
C SER A 165 -0.81 7.88 3.44
N PHE A 166 0.37 8.36 3.06
CA PHE A 166 1.55 7.52 2.83
C PHE A 166 1.92 6.69 4.08
N ALA A 167 1.99 7.33 5.26
CA ALA A 167 2.34 6.65 6.50
C ALA A 167 1.30 5.57 6.89
N GLU A 168 0.02 5.87 6.72
CA GLU A 168 -1.08 4.92 6.98
C GLU A 168 -1.04 3.73 6.02
N HIS A 169 -0.95 3.97 4.71
CA HIS A 169 -0.90 2.91 3.70
C HIS A 169 0.39 2.08 3.77
N SER A 170 1.52 2.71 4.07
CA SER A 170 2.80 2.01 4.33
C SER A 170 2.82 1.31 5.69
N ARG A 171 1.74 1.40 6.45
CA ARG A 171 1.58 0.83 7.80
C ARG A 171 2.75 1.18 8.73
N LEU A 172 3.20 2.42 8.64
CA LEU A 172 4.21 2.93 9.57
C LEU A 172 3.59 3.08 10.97
N ALA A 173 4.33 2.68 12.00
CA ALA A 173 3.96 2.97 13.37
C ALA A 173 4.17 4.47 13.64
N HIS A 174 3.12 5.27 13.56
CA HIS A 174 3.19 6.72 13.67
C HIS A 174 2.04 7.30 14.50
N THR A 175 2.26 8.50 15.03
CA THR A 175 1.24 9.34 15.64
C THR A 175 1.03 10.56 14.77
N TRP A 176 -0.21 10.84 14.39
CA TRP A 176 -0.60 12.08 13.74
C TRP A 176 -0.92 13.13 14.81
N ILE A 177 -0.36 14.33 14.66
CA ILE A 177 -0.62 15.49 15.51
C ILE A 177 -1.11 16.61 14.60
N ASP A 178 -2.40 16.94 14.76
CA ASP A 178 -3.04 17.99 13.98
C ASP A 178 -2.75 19.36 14.60
N LEU A 179 -2.31 20.30 13.81
CA LEU A 179 -2.08 21.68 14.22
C LEU A 179 -3.34 22.36 14.75
N GLU A 180 -4.52 21.91 14.31
CA GLU A 180 -5.80 22.54 14.65
C GLU A 180 -6.39 22.04 15.98
N ASP A 181 -5.98 20.84 16.44
CA ASP A 181 -6.62 20.17 17.58
C ASP A 181 -5.78 20.12 18.85
N ALA A 182 -4.47 20.39 18.78
CA ALA A 182 -3.58 20.18 19.91
C ALA A 182 -3.21 21.50 20.61
N GLU A 183 -3.63 21.65 21.85
CA GLU A 183 -3.35 22.86 22.69
C GLU A 183 -1.86 23.10 22.93
N ASP A 184 -1.00 22.07 22.77
CA ASP A 184 0.45 22.13 23.07
C ASP A 184 1.36 21.95 21.84
N VAL A 185 0.83 22.05 20.58
CA VAL A 185 1.63 21.80 19.37
C VAL A 185 2.74 22.83 19.21
N GLU A 186 2.47 24.11 19.52
CA GLU A 186 3.51 25.16 19.43
C GLU A 186 4.65 24.88 20.41
N ALA A 187 4.34 24.39 21.61
CA ALA A 187 5.36 24.02 22.59
C ALA A 187 6.14 22.77 22.14
N LEU A 188 5.48 21.81 21.52
CA LEU A 188 6.12 20.61 20.96
C LEU A 188 7.07 20.97 19.82
N LEU A 189 6.66 21.83 18.90
CA LEU A 189 7.51 22.33 17.81
C LEU A 189 8.68 23.17 18.36
N ALA A 190 8.43 24.09 19.29
CA ALA A 190 9.45 24.92 19.91
C ALA A 190 10.51 24.08 20.64
N ASN A 191 10.13 23.04 21.35
CA ASN A 191 11.05 22.10 22.01
C ASN A 191 11.94 21.35 21.01
N ALA A 192 11.47 21.15 19.78
CA ALA A 192 12.23 20.58 18.69
C ALA A 192 13.02 21.64 17.87
N GLY A 193 12.97 22.91 18.25
CA GLY A 193 13.58 24.02 17.52
C GLY A 193 12.90 24.33 16.18
N LEU A 194 11.58 24.13 16.12
CA LEU A 194 10.74 24.27 14.94
C LEU A 194 9.64 25.29 15.14
N GLY A 195 9.04 25.75 14.04
CA GLY A 195 7.86 26.61 14.04
C GLY A 195 6.75 26.07 13.11
N PRO A 196 5.55 26.67 13.16
CA PRO A 196 4.44 26.26 12.29
C PRO A 196 4.77 26.31 10.79
N HIS A 197 5.68 27.20 10.38
CA HIS A 197 6.13 27.34 8.99
C HIS A 197 7.00 26.17 8.50
N ASP A 198 7.55 25.34 9.41
CA ASP A 198 8.36 24.16 9.04
C ASP A 198 7.49 22.95 8.68
N THR A 199 6.17 23.03 8.86
CA THR A 199 5.23 21.93 8.64
C THR A 199 4.95 21.66 7.15
N PRO A 200 4.65 20.39 6.77
CA PRO A 200 4.59 19.20 7.60
C PRO A 200 5.94 18.79 8.18
N VAL A 201 5.95 18.36 9.46
CA VAL A 201 7.16 17.92 10.15
C VAL A 201 7.05 16.44 10.52
N VAL A 202 8.13 15.68 10.34
CA VAL A 202 8.26 14.33 10.89
C VAL A 202 9.38 14.31 11.92
N ILE A 203 9.02 13.96 13.15
CA ILE A 203 9.97 13.78 14.25
C ILE A 203 10.14 12.29 14.49
N THR A 204 11.38 11.83 14.49
CA THR A 204 11.78 10.43 14.76
C THR A 204 12.86 10.41 15.84
N PRO A 205 13.14 9.27 16.46
CA PRO A 205 14.23 9.14 17.42
C PRO A 205 15.62 9.50 16.85
N THR A 206 15.79 9.38 15.55
CA THR A 206 17.08 9.55 14.86
C THR A 206 17.21 10.88 14.10
N GLY A 207 16.14 11.71 14.07
CA GLY A 207 16.18 13.01 13.39
C GLY A 207 14.82 13.60 13.09
N THR A 208 14.84 14.79 12.50
CA THR A 208 13.64 15.56 12.17
C THR A 208 13.65 15.95 10.69
N LEU A 209 12.54 15.72 10.00
CA LEU A 209 12.31 16.19 8.63
C LEU A 209 11.40 17.43 8.68
N ARG A 210 11.84 18.53 8.06
CA ARG A 210 11.05 19.74 7.86
C ARG A 210 10.48 19.74 6.44
N HIS A 211 9.30 20.34 6.25
CA HIS A 211 8.60 20.34 4.96
C HIS A 211 8.54 18.92 4.38
N ALA A 212 8.22 17.96 5.27
CA ALA A 212 8.28 16.54 4.96
C ALA A 212 7.26 16.15 3.88
N SER A 213 7.71 15.35 2.93
CA SER A 213 6.87 14.74 1.91
C SER A 213 6.90 13.20 2.04
N ALA A 214 5.99 12.52 1.37
CA ALA A 214 6.02 11.06 1.26
C ALA A 214 7.37 10.55 0.74
N ALA A 215 7.93 11.22 -0.27
CA ALA A 215 9.24 10.88 -0.85
C ALA A 215 10.38 11.06 0.15
N SER A 216 10.46 12.22 0.83
CA SER A 216 11.51 12.48 1.82
C SER A 216 11.43 11.56 3.02
N LEU A 217 10.22 11.21 3.46
CA LEU A 217 10.03 10.23 4.51
C LEU A 217 10.45 8.83 4.06
N ALA A 218 10.09 8.42 2.84
CA ALA A 218 10.50 7.12 2.29
C ALA A 218 12.02 7.01 2.15
N GLU A 219 12.70 8.06 1.70
CA GLU A 219 14.15 8.12 1.63
C GLU A 219 14.78 8.01 3.01
N TYR A 220 14.28 8.78 3.97
CA TYR A 220 14.74 8.74 5.35
C TYR A 220 14.57 7.34 5.98
N LEU A 221 13.48 6.66 5.66
CA LEU A 221 13.18 5.30 6.11
C LEU A 221 13.99 4.21 5.37
N GLY A 222 14.71 4.56 4.30
CA GLY A 222 15.42 3.61 3.44
C GLY A 222 14.48 2.75 2.57
N LEU A 223 13.31 3.29 2.24
CA LEU A 223 12.32 2.63 1.36
C LEU A 223 12.56 2.91 -0.13
N THR A 224 13.44 3.86 -0.45
CA THR A 224 13.77 4.19 -1.83
C THR A 224 14.50 3.05 -2.51
N PHE A 225 14.11 2.77 -3.75
CA PHE A 225 14.76 1.74 -4.55
C PHE A 225 16.17 2.18 -4.98
N GLN A 226 17.15 1.32 -4.74
CA GLN A 226 18.49 1.51 -5.26
C GLN A 226 18.83 0.32 -6.18
N PRO A 227 18.79 0.52 -7.51
CA PRO A 227 19.16 -0.53 -8.46
C PRO A 227 20.64 -0.87 -8.29
N LYS A 228 20.95 -2.18 -8.27
CA LYS A 228 22.35 -2.61 -8.29
C LYS A 228 22.90 -2.41 -9.72
N PRO A 229 24.04 -1.71 -9.91
CA PRO A 229 24.63 -1.53 -11.22
C PRO A 229 24.84 -2.85 -11.95
N GLY A 230 24.41 -2.92 -13.22
CA GLY A 230 24.56 -4.11 -14.07
C GLY A 230 23.64 -5.29 -13.76
N TYR A 231 22.70 -5.15 -12.80
CA TYR A 231 21.73 -6.22 -12.53
C TYR A 231 20.50 -6.07 -13.43
N ILE A 232 20.18 -7.13 -14.18
CA ILE A 232 19.00 -7.20 -15.05
C ILE A 232 17.95 -8.07 -14.35
N PHE A 233 16.76 -7.52 -14.11
CA PHE A 233 15.64 -8.28 -13.57
C PHE A 233 15.00 -9.14 -14.68
N ASP A 234 14.52 -10.33 -14.32
CA ASP A 234 13.68 -11.11 -15.24
C ASP A 234 12.33 -10.41 -15.44
N LEU A 235 11.80 -9.80 -14.38
CA LEU A 235 10.50 -9.13 -14.40
C LEU A 235 10.50 -7.83 -13.58
N VAL A 236 10.14 -6.72 -14.23
CA VAL A 236 9.75 -5.47 -13.56
C VAL A 236 8.23 -5.31 -13.68
N VAL A 237 7.57 -5.08 -12.56
CA VAL A 237 6.14 -4.80 -12.48
C VAL A 237 5.95 -3.33 -12.12
N VAL A 238 5.22 -2.59 -12.93
CA VAL A 238 4.94 -1.15 -12.71
C VAL A 238 3.51 -0.98 -12.20
N GLY A 239 3.38 -0.62 -10.94
CA GLY A 239 2.13 -0.54 -10.18
C GLY A 239 1.99 -1.71 -9.20
N SER A 240 1.75 -1.42 -7.93
CA SER A 240 1.56 -2.40 -6.86
C SER A 240 0.12 -2.52 -6.37
N GLY A 241 -0.85 -2.23 -7.24
CA GLY A 241 -2.25 -2.59 -7.04
C GLY A 241 -2.48 -4.11 -7.10
N PRO A 242 -3.72 -4.60 -7.03
CA PRO A 242 -4.02 -6.04 -7.02
C PRO A 242 -3.40 -6.82 -8.19
N ALA A 243 -3.39 -6.26 -9.40
CA ALA A 243 -2.78 -6.88 -10.57
C ALA A 243 -1.25 -7.02 -10.41
N GLY A 244 -0.59 -5.92 -10.01
CA GLY A 244 0.87 -5.90 -9.85
C GLY A 244 1.33 -6.77 -8.67
N LEU A 245 0.61 -6.76 -7.55
CA LEU A 245 0.90 -7.64 -6.42
C LEU A 245 0.75 -9.11 -6.80
N ALA A 246 -0.30 -9.47 -7.56
CA ALA A 246 -0.46 -10.83 -8.06
C ALA A 246 0.69 -11.21 -9.01
N ALA A 247 1.07 -10.33 -9.94
CA ALA A 247 2.22 -10.54 -10.81
C ALA A 247 3.52 -10.72 -10.02
N ALA A 248 3.74 -9.92 -8.96
CA ALA A 248 4.91 -10.04 -8.10
C ALA A 248 4.93 -11.36 -7.31
N VAL A 249 3.78 -11.79 -6.78
CA VAL A 249 3.64 -13.08 -6.10
C VAL A 249 3.97 -14.24 -7.05
N TYR A 250 3.36 -14.27 -8.22
CA TYR A 250 3.57 -15.37 -9.18
C TYR A 250 4.98 -15.33 -9.77
N GLY A 251 5.47 -14.18 -10.19
CA GLY A 251 6.83 -14.04 -10.73
C GLY A 251 7.89 -14.55 -9.75
N ALA A 252 7.81 -14.14 -8.49
CA ALA A 252 8.75 -14.61 -7.48
C ALA A 252 8.56 -16.09 -7.13
N SER A 253 7.32 -16.59 -7.03
CA SER A 253 7.04 -17.99 -6.71
C SER A 253 7.52 -18.95 -7.79
N GLU A 254 7.58 -18.50 -9.03
CA GLU A 254 8.04 -19.26 -10.19
C GLU A 254 9.52 -19.02 -10.51
N GLY A 255 10.24 -18.34 -9.61
CA GLY A 255 11.71 -18.21 -9.66
C GLY A 255 12.23 -17.04 -10.47
N LEU A 256 11.38 -16.13 -10.96
CA LEU A 256 11.83 -14.92 -11.62
C LEU A 256 12.38 -13.91 -10.62
N SER A 257 13.52 -13.31 -10.93
CA SER A 257 14.00 -12.13 -10.20
C SER A 257 13.05 -10.96 -10.44
N THR A 258 12.15 -10.70 -9.49
CA THR A 258 11.01 -9.79 -9.64
C THR A 258 11.14 -8.56 -8.76
N VAL A 259 10.92 -7.38 -9.34
CA VAL A 259 10.72 -6.11 -8.62
C VAL A 259 9.40 -5.47 -9.03
N CYS A 260 8.64 -4.98 -8.04
CA CYS A 260 7.39 -4.27 -8.23
C CYS A 260 7.53 -2.84 -7.70
N LEU A 261 7.19 -1.86 -8.53
CA LEU A 261 7.37 -0.43 -8.30
C LEU A 261 6.01 0.27 -8.24
N ASP A 262 5.85 1.21 -7.31
CA ASP A 262 4.63 2.02 -7.22
C ASP A 262 4.96 3.48 -6.89
N ALA A 263 4.31 4.40 -7.58
CA ALA A 263 4.58 5.84 -7.42
C ALA A 263 4.21 6.39 -6.04
N VAL A 264 3.23 5.78 -5.38
CA VAL A 264 2.66 6.32 -4.13
C VAL A 264 2.86 5.34 -2.98
N THR A 265 2.20 4.18 -3.04
CA THR A 265 2.21 3.20 -1.95
C THR A 265 1.72 1.84 -2.42
N VAL A 266 2.11 0.79 -1.70
CA VAL A 266 1.69 -0.58 -2.00
C VAL A 266 0.19 -0.76 -1.74
N GLY A 267 -0.52 -1.39 -2.70
CA GLY A 267 -1.95 -1.70 -2.62
C GLY A 267 -2.80 -0.98 -3.64
N GLY A 268 -2.29 0.10 -4.24
CA GLY A 268 -3.01 0.89 -5.24
C GLY A 268 -4.38 1.34 -4.74
N GLN A 269 -5.31 1.59 -5.64
CA GLN A 269 -6.66 2.05 -5.30
C GLN A 269 -7.47 1.04 -4.45
N ALA A 270 -7.21 -0.26 -4.63
CA ALA A 270 -7.89 -1.28 -3.82
C ALA A 270 -7.51 -1.16 -2.34
N GLY A 271 -6.28 -0.76 -2.03
CA GLY A 271 -5.79 -0.54 -0.67
C GLY A 271 -6.59 0.51 0.11
N ALA A 272 -7.16 1.50 -0.58
CA ALA A 272 -8.01 2.53 0.00
C ALA A 272 -9.48 2.12 0.18
N SER A 273 -9.89 0.94 -0.29
CA SER A 273 -11.27 0.47 -0.13
C SER A 273 -11.51 -0.01 1.30
N SER A 274 -12.53 0.55 1.97
CA SER A 274 -12.90 0.17 3.34
C SER A 274 -13.32 -1.30 3.45
N ARG A 275 -14.02 -1.83 2.42
CA ARG A 275 -14.49 -3.20 2.40
C ARG A 275 -14.70 -3.73 0.98
N ILE A 276 -14.15 -4.91 0.72
CA ILE A 276 -14.32 -5.68 -0.52
C ILE A 276 -15.14 -6.91 -0.17
N GLU A 277 -16.41 -6.95 -0.59
CA GLU A 277 -17.36 -8.02 -0.22
C GLU A 277 -17.42 -9.15 -1.26
N ASN A 278 -16.99 -8.87 -2.48
CA ASN A 278 -17.08 -9.79 -3.62
C ASN A 278 -15.75 -10.47 -4.00
N TYR A 279 -14.80 -10.54 -3.06
CA TYR A 279 -13.58 -11.30 -3.25
C TYR A 279 -13.75 -12.71 -2.69
N ALA A 280 -13.58 -13.73 -3.54
CA ALA A 280 -13.78 -15.11 -3.16
C ALA A 280 -12.86 -15.54 -2.00
N GLY A 281 -13.39 -16.28 -1.03
CA GLY A 281 -12.66 -16.73 0.17
C GLY A 281 -12.88 -15.86 1.41
N PHE A 282 -13.54 -14.70 1.29
CA PHE A 282 -13.86 -13.80 2.40
C PHE A 282 -15.38 -13.60 2.54
N PRO A 283 -16.11 -14.53 3.17
CA PRO A 283 -17.57 -14.50 3.24
C PRO A 283 -18.13 -13.27 3.98
N ASN A 284 -17.33 -12.69 4.87
CA ASN A 284 -17.67 -11.46 5.61
C ASN A 284 -17.07 -10.20 4.97
N GLY A 285 -16.49 -10.30 3.77
CA GLY A 285 -15.67 -9.24 3.17
C GLY A 285 -14.33 -9.08 3.86
N ILE A 286 -13.47 -8.27 3.26
CA ILE A 286 -12.14 -7.90 3.78
C ILE A 286 -11.88 -6.43 3.44
N SER A 287 -11.15 -5.69 4.28
CA SER A 287 -10.69 -4.36 3.90
C SER A 287 -9.70 -4.45 2.73
N GLY A 288 -9.72 -3.47 1.83
CA GLY A 288 -8.76 -3.43 0.73
C GLY A 288 -7.32 -3.33 1.24
N GLY A 289 -7.11 -2.58 2.31
CA GLY A 289 -5.81 -2.47 2.98
C GLY A 289 -5.30 -3.80 3.51
N ASP A 290 -6.16 -4.64 4.14
CA ASP A 290 -5.74 -5.95 4.62
C ASP A 290 -5.49 -6.93 3.48
N LEU A 291 -6.33 -6.93 2.46
CA LEU A 291 -6.15 -7.80 1.30
C LEU A 291 -4.82 -7.51 0.59
N THR A 292 -4.56 -6.26 0.26
CA THR A 292 -3.34 -5.86 -0.46
C THR A 292 -2.10 -5.99 0.38
N SER A 293 -2.18 -5.76 1.70
CA SER A 293 -1.05 -5.99 2.61
C SER A 293 -0.70 -7.46 2.72
N ARG A 294 -1.68 -8.36 2.78
CA ARG A 294 -1.42 -9.82 2.76
C ARG A 294 -0.75 -10.24 1.47
N ALA A 295 -1.18 -9.68 0.32
CA ALA A 295 -0.55 -9.96 -0.97
C ALA A 295 0.89 -9.41 -1.04
N ALA A 296 1.13 -8.18 -0.56
CA ALA A 296 2.46 -7.59 -0.50
C ALA A 296 3.44 -8.42 0.32
N VAL A 297 2.98 -8.83 1.47
CA VAL A 297 3.69 -9.70 2.38
C VAL A 297 4.00 -11.06 1.75
N GLN A 298 3.03 -11.65 1.04
CA GLN A 298 3.22 -12.90 0.31
C GLN A 298 4.28 -12.74 -0.79
N ALA A 299 4.24 -11.64 -1.54
CA ALA A 299 5.25 -11.33 -2.57
C ALA A 299 6.66 -11.23 -1.98
N LEU A 300 6.82 -10.48 -0.87
CA LEU A 300 8.09 -10.34 -0.16
C LEU A 300 8.63 -11.68 0.36
N ARG A 301 7.76 -12.52 0.94
CA ARG A 301 8.11 -13.86 1.42
C ARG A 301 8.64 -14.75 0.30
N LEU A 302 8.07 -14.65 -0.88
CA LEU A 302 8.48 -15.43 -2.06
C LEU A 302 9.73 -14.85 -2.75
N GLY A 303 10.22 -13.71 -2.31
CA GLY A 303 11.48 -13.12 -2.79
C GLY A 303 11.32 -11.95 -3.76
N ALA A 304 10.09 -11.50 -4.05
CA ALA A 304 9.88 -10.25 -4.78
C ALA A 304 10.41 -9.05 -3.99
N ARG A 305 10.84 -8.02 -4.71
CA ARG A 305 11.14 -6.71 -4.11
C ARG A 305 9.95 -5.78 -4.36
N LEU A 306 9.50 -5.08 -3.33
CA LEU A 306 8.43 -4.09 -3.42
C LEU A 306 9.02 -2.73 -3.03
N ASN A 307 8.88 -1.74 -3.91
CA ASN A 307 9.39 -0.39 -3.71
C ASN A 307 8.30 0.64 -3.98
N ALA A 308 7.95 1.38 -2.94
CA ALA A 308 7.02 2.49 -2.98
C ALA A 308 7.37 3.48 -1.84
N PRO A 309 7.41 4.79 -2.11
CA PRO A 309 7.18 5.44 -3.40
C PRO A 309 8.37 5.27 -4.36
N CYS A 310 8.07 4.92 -5.60
CA CYS A 310 9.05 4.79 -6.68
C CYS A 310 8.33 5.05 -8.00
N GLU A 311 8.45 6.28 -8.50
CA GLU A 311 7.73 6.71 -9.68
C GLU A 311 8.48 6.35 -10.97
N VAL A 312 7.79 5.66 -11.86
CA VAL A 312 8.28 5.36 -13.21
C VAL A 312 7.93 6.51 -14.14
N ALA A 313 8.95 7.10 -14.75
CA ALA A 313 8.84 8.23 -15.67
C ALA A 313 8.89 7.83 -17.15
N GLY A 314 9.35 6.61 -17.47
CA GLY A 314 9.44 6.18 -18.86
C GLY A 314 9.81 4.71 -19.03
N LEU A 315 9.65 4.22 -20.25
CA LEU A 315 10.01 2.86 -20.67
C LEU A 315 10.68 2.92 -22.03
N GLN A 316 11.87 2.33 -22.12
CA GLN A 316 12.65 2.27 -23.35
C GLN A 316 12.92 0.82 -23.73
N VAL A 317 12.87 0.51 -25.02
CA VAL A 317 13.18 -0.81 -25.57
C VAL A 317 14.62 -0.82 -26.08
N GLU A 318 15.45 -1.71 -25.53
CA GLU A 318 16.86 -1.84 -25.91
C GLU A 318 17.18 -3.28 -26.35
N GLY A 319 17.02 -3.56 -27.63
CA GLY A 319 17.34 -4.87 -28.18
C GLY A 319 16.57 -6.01 -27.53
N SER A 320 17.24 -6.81 -26.70
CA SER A 320 16.64 -7.98 -26.00
C SER A 320 16.13 -7.70 -24.58
N PHE A 321 16.25 -6.46 -24.09
CA PHE A 321 15.76 -6.07 -22.78
C PHE A 321 15.09 -4.69 -22.82
N HIS A 322 14.42 -4.34 -21.75
CA HIS A 322 13.71 -3.08 -21.56
C HIS A 322 14.37 -2.29 -20.44
N VAL A 323 14.35 -0.97 -20.52
CA VAL A 323 14.84 -0.08 -19.47
C VAL A 323 13.67 0.72 -18.91
N VAL A 324 13.34 0.47 -17.64
CA VAL A 324 12.37 1.26 -16.90
C VAL A 324 13.10 2.44 -16.27
N LYS A 325 12.70 3.67 -16.64
CA LYS A 325 13.27 4.93 -16.15
C LYS A 325 12.47 5.46 -14.98
N LEU A 326 13.16 5.80 -13.89
CA LEU A 326 12.55 6.39 -12.71
C LEU A 326 12.61 7.92 -12.75
N SER A 327 11.74 8.58 -12.00
CA SER A 327 11.68 10.05 -11.91
C SER A 327 12.94 10.68 -11.29
N ASP A 328 13.72 9.91 -10.50
CA ASP A 328 15.01 10.31 -9.93
C ASP A 328 16.18 10.18 -10.92
N GLY A 329 15.92 9.74 -12.16
CA GLY A 329 16.90 9.52 -13.21
C GLY A 329 17.59 8.16 -13.16
N SER A 330 17.30 7.31 -12.19
CA SER A 330 17.82 5.94 -12.16
C SER A 330 17.11 5.04 -13.18
N GLU A 331 17.77 3.96 -13.59
CA GLU A 331 17.32 3.05 -14.63
C GLU A 331 17.34 1.61 -14.14
N ILE A 332 16.31 0.84 -14.52
CA ILE A 332 16.13 -0.57 -14.14
C ILE A 332 16.03 -1.40 -15.41
N PRO A 333 17.08 -2.14 -15.77
CA PRO A 333 17.02 -3.09 -16.89
C PRO A 333 16.16 -4.31 -16.51
N ALA A 334 15.31 -4.75 -17.45
CA ALA A 334 14.42 -5.89 -17.30
C ALA A 334 14.30 -6.70 -18.60
N ARG A 335 14.20 -8.02 -18.47
CA ARG A 335 13.91 -8.91 -19.62
C ARG A 335 12.44 -8.86 -20.02
N ALA A 336 11.55 -8.62 -19.05
CA ALA A 336 10.12 -8.41 -19.28
C ALA A 336 9.56 -7.34 -18.33
N VAL A 337 8.51 -6.64 -18.78
CA VAL A 337 7.79 -5.63 -17.98
C VAL A 337 6.31 -5.94 -17.98
N ILE A 338 5.67 -5.91 -16.78
CA ILE A 338 4.21 -5.91 -16.66
C ILE A 338 3.77 -4.51 -16.23
N VAL A 339 3.00 -3.84 -17.10
CA VAL A 339 2.34 -2.57 -16.79
C VAL A 339 1.04 -2.85 -16.03
N ALA A 340 1.04 -2.55 -14.75
CA ALA A 340 -0.08 -2.71 -13.82
C ALA A 340 -0.38 -1.39 -13.10
N SER A 341 -0.07 -0.25 -13.74
CA SER A 341 -0.18 1.11 -13.21
C SER A 341 -1.62 1.54 -12.91
N GLY A 342 -2.61 0.74 -13.33
CA GLY A 342 -4.01 0.96 -13.03
C GLY A 342 -4.58 2.17 -13.76
N ALA A 343 -5.53 2.84 -13.10
CA ALA A 343 -6.17 4.02 -13.64
C ALA A 343 -6.31 5.09 -12.55
N ARG A 344 -6.21 6.36 -12.90
CA ARG A 344 -6.40 7.49 -11.98
C ARG A 344 -7.84 7.94 -11.98
N TYR A 345 -8.35 8.35 -10.84
CA TYR A 345 -9.71 8.88 -10.74
C TYR A 345 -9.88 10.13 -11.61
N ARG A 346 -11.00 10.17 -12.34
CA ARG A 346 -11.39 11.35 -13.08
C ARG A 346 -11.79 12.46 -12.12
N ARG A 347 -11.32 13.66 -12.40
CA ARG A 347 -11.70 14.87 -11.68
C ARG A 347 -13.00 15.43 -12.26
N LEU A 348 -13.83 16.01 -11.40
CA LEU A 348 -14.98 16.78 -11.85
C LEU A 348 -14.49 18.06 -12.54
N PRO A 349 -15.09 18.46 -13.68
CA PRO A 349 -14.75 19.72 -14.37
C PRO A 349 -15.41 20.92 -13.66
N ILE A 350 -15.03 21.16 -12.41
CA ILE A 350 -15.57 22.22 -11.55
C ILE A 350 -14.47 23.23 -11.27
N GLU A 351 -14.77 24.51 -11.38
CA GLU A 351 -13.87 25.57 -11.00
C GLU A 351 -13.53 25.48 -9.49
N ASP A 352 -12.31 25.77 -9.11
CA ASP A 352 -11.79 25.69 -7.73
C ASP A 352 -11.89 24.30 -7.05
N LEU A 353 -12.06 23.20 -7.81
CA LEU A 353 -12.08 21.84 -7.23
C LEU A 353 -10.84 21.56 -6.39
N GLU A 354 -9.67 21.99 -6.89
CA GLU A 354 -8.35 21.78 -6.24
C GLU A 354 -8.29 22.42 -4.84
N ARG A 355 -9.00 23.50 -4.62
CA ARG A 355 -9.07 24.18 -3.32
C ARG A 355 -9.68 23.30 -2.24
N PHE A 356 -10.58 22.40 -2.61
CA PHE A 356 -11.28 21.50 -1.69
C PHE A 356 -10.75 20.07 -1.73
N GLU A 357 -9.78 19.75 -2.60
CA GLU A 357 -9.12 18.43 -2.58
C GLU A 357 -8.36 18.25 -1.25
N GLY A 358 -8.72 17.20 -0.50
CA GLY A 358 -8.25 16.98 0.87
C GLY A 358 -8.98 17.80 1.95
N ALA A 359 -9.68 18.85 1.58
CA ALA A 359 -10.47 19.72 2.47
C ALA A 359 -11.99 19.59 2.24
N GLY A 360 -12.44 18.40 1.83
CA GLY A 360 -13.85 18.07 1.57
C GLY A 360 -14.12 17.40 0.23
N VAL A 361 -13.15 17.32 -0.70
CA VAL A 361 -13.27 16.53 -1.94
C VAL A 361 -12.35 15.33 -1.85
N TYR A 362 -12.93 14.13 -2.03
CA TYR A 362 -12.29 12.85 -1.84
C TYR A 362 -12.54 11.90 -3.01
N TYR A 363 -11.59 11.02 -3.30
CA TYR A 363 -11.67 9.99 -4.34
C TYR A 363 -11.70 8.57 -3.77
N ALA A 364 -11.70 8.45 -2.45
CA ALA A 364 -11.88 7.21 -1.69
C ALA A 364 -12.78 7.49 -0.48
N ALA A 365 -13.38 6.44 0.08
CA ALA A 365 -14.14 6.51 1.32
C ALA A 365 -13.51 5.52 2.31
N THR A 366 -12.60 6.03 3.15
CA THR A 366 -11.92 5.26 4.20
C THR A 366 -12.37 5.77 5.59
N ASP A 367 -11.86 5.12 6.65
CA ASP A 367 -12.09 5.56 8.03
C ASP A 367 -11.62 7.01 8.27
N LEU A 368 -10.62 7.46 7.52
CA LEU A 368 -10.08 8.80 7.65
C LEU A 368 -11.08 9.84 7.18
N GLU A 369 -11.54 9.75 5.92
CA GLU A 369 -12.49 10.70 5.35
C GLU A 369 -13.84 10.64 6.06
N ALA A 370 -14.28 9.45 6.48
CA ALA A 370 -15.52 9.29 7.23
C ALA A 370 -15.47 9.99 8.59
N ARG A 371 -14.32 9.96 9.29
CA ARG A 371 -14.12 10.69 10.55
C ARG A 371 -14.03 12.19 10.37
N VAL A 372 -13.39 12.65 9.28
CA VAL A 372 -13.34 14.09 8.95
C VAL A 372 -14.74 14.64 8.71
N CYS A 373 -15.63 13.84 8.10
CA CYS A 373 -17.01 14.24 7.89
C CYS A 373 -17.89 14.21 9.16
N ASP A 374 -17.47 13.48 10.23
CA ASP A 374 -18.09 13.42 11.56
C ASP A 374 -19.63 13.36 11.56
N GLY A 375 -20.22 12.51 10.73
CA GLY A 375 -21.67 12.36 10.60
C GLY A 375 -22.39 13.48 9.84
N ALA A 376 -21.68 14.44 9.26
CA ALA A 376 -22.24 15.54 8.48
C ALA A 376 -22.83 15.06 7.13
N PRO A 377 -23.62 15.90 6.43
CA PRO A 377 -24.12 15.60 5.10
C PRO A 377 -22.99 15.46 4.09
N VAL A 378 -23.00 14.37 3.31
CA VAL A 378 -22.02 14.09 2.28
C VAL A 378 -22.68 13.78 0.93
N VAL A 379 -21.98 14.04 -0.15
CA VAL A 379 -22.42 13.72 -1.51
C VAL A 379 -21.49 12.71 -2.14
N VAL A 380 -22.05 11.61 -2.66
CA VAL A 380 -21.34 10.59 -3.44
C VAL A 380 -21.71 10.77 -4.91
N VAL A 381 -20.74 11.08 -5.76
CA VAL A 381 -20.95 11.28 -7.20
C VAL A 381 -20.55 10.03 -7.95
N GLY A 382 -21.48 9.40 -8.62
CA GLY A 382 -21.25 8.21 -9.43
C GLY A 382 -22.29 7.11 -9.22
N GLY A 383 -22.51 6.28 -10.24
CA GLY A 383 -23.53 5.23 -10.25
C GLY A 383 -22.95 3.81 -10.32
N GLY A 384 -21.66 3.60 -10.11
CA GLY A 384 -21.03 2.28 -10.15
C GLY A 384 -20.92 1.61 -8.76
N ASN A 385 -20.44 0.36 -8.74
CA ASN A 385 -20.28 -0.40 -7.49
C ASN A 385 -19.44 0.32 -6.43
N SER A 386 -18.37 1.02 -6.83
CA SER A 386 -17.53 1.77 -5.89
C SER A 386 -18.31 2.89 -5.19
N ALA A 387 -19.16 3.62 -5.93
CA ALA A 387 -20.02 4.64 -5.36
C ALA A 387 -21.04 4.04 -4.37
N GLY A 388 -21.64 2.90 -4.74
CA GLY A 388 -22.57 2.19 -3.86
C GLY A 388 -21.93 1.71 -2.56
N GLN A 389 -20.76 1.10 -2.64
CA GLN A 389 -20.00 0.65 -1.47
C GLN A 389 -19.60 1.82 -0.57
N ALA A 390 -19.13 2.92 -1.16
CA ALA A 390 -18.78 4.13 -0.44
C ALA A 390 -19.99 4.75 0.28
N ALA A 391 -21.13 4.85 -0.40
CA ALA A 391 -22.36 5.39 0.18
C ALA A 391 -22.82 4.58 1.40
N ILE A 392 -22.84 3.26 1.28
CA ILE A 392 -23.20 2.36 2.40
C ILE A 392 -22.23 2.52 3.56
N TYR A 393 -20.93 2.58 3.27
CA TYR A 393 -19.90 2.74 4.30
C TYR A 393 -20.03 4.07 5.05
N LEU A 394 -20.20 5.18 4.33
CA LEU A 394 -20.40 6.51 4.93
C LEU A 394 -21.69 6.57 5.76
N ALA A 395 -22.78 5.94 5.31
CA ALA A 395 -24.02 5.83 6.08
C ALA A 395 -23.83 5.02 7.38
N GLN A 396 -23.03 3.95 7.35
CA GLN A 396 -22.64 3.19 8.55
C GLN A 396 -21.78 4.03 9.51
N SER A 397 -20.98 4.96 8.98
CA SER A 397 -20.21 5.95 9.74
C SER A 397 -21.05 7.17 10.17
N ASN A 398 -22.37 7.02 10.18
CA ASN A 398 -23.36 7.99 10.63
C ASN A 398 -23.56 9.23 9.73
N CYS A 399 -22.97 9.31 8.54
CA CYS A 399 -23.19 10.39 7.60
C CYS A 399 -24.57 10.33 6.94
N ALA A 400 -25.16 11.48 6.65
CA ALA A 400 -26.32 11.59 5.76
C ALA A 400 -25.84 11.67 4.31
N VAL A 401 -26.08 10.61 3.53
CA VAL A 401 -25.49 10.43 2.21
C VAL A 401 -26.46 10.79 1.11
N THR A 402 -26.05 11.63 0.16
CA THR A 402 -26.76 11.87 -1.11
C THR A 402 -25.95 11.27 -2.25
N ILE A 403 -26.48 10.28 -2.95
CA ILE A 403 -25.88 9.77 -4.17
C ILE A 403 -26.40 10.61 -5.34
N ALA A 404 -25.49 11.27 -6.08
CA ALA A 404 -25.80 12.11 -7.24
C ALA A 404 -25.35 11.42 -8.53
N ILE A 405 -26.27 11.15 -9.45
CA ILE A 405 -26.00 10.49 -10.73
C ILE A 405 -26.60 11.22 -11.92
N ARG A 406 -25.90 11.22 -13.06
CA ARG A 406 -26.39 11.79 -14.33
C ARG A 406 -27.53 11.00 -14.97
N ARG A 407 -27.53 9.70 -14.75
CA ARG A 407 -28.51 8.75 -15.30
C ARG A 407 -29.80 8.75 -14.49
N GLY A 408 -30.84 8.12 -15.06
CA GLY A 408 -32.13 7.99 -14.40
C GLY A 408 -32.19 6.93 -13.29
N ASP A 409 -31.24 5.96 -13.30
CA ASP A 409 -31.19 4.86 -12.34
C ASP A 409 -29.78 4.28 -12.16
N LEU A 410 -29.63 3.35 -11.22
CA LEU A 410 -28.37 2.66 -10.89
C LEU A 410 -28.21 1.29 -11.59
N THR A 411 -29.28 0.77 -12.21
CA THR A 411 -29.36 -0.65 -12.63
C THR A 411 -28.32 -1.05 -13.68
N GLN A 412 -27.92 -0.10 -14.54
CA GLN A 412 -26.98 -0.36 -15.64
C GLN A 412 -25.52 -0.52 -15.18
N THR A 413 -25.16 0.00 -14.01
CA THR A 413 -23.74 0.12 -13.60
C THR A 413 -23.45 -0.38 -12.19
N MET A 414 -24.50 -0.67 -11.40
CA MET A 414 -24.37 -1.13 -10.02
C MET A 414 -24.95 -2.53 -9.85
N SER A 415 -24.31 -3.36 -9.03
CA SER A 415 -24.78 -4.68 -8.69
C SER A 415 -26.08 -4.62 -7.88
N HIS A 416 -27.03 -5.52 -8.17
CA HIS A 416 -28.38 -5.52 -7.58
C HIS A 416 -28.38 -5.52 -6.04
N TYR A 417 -27.50 -6.31 -5.41
CA TYR A 417 -27.40 -6.36 -3.95
C TYR A 417 -26.99 -5.01 -3.31
N LEU A 418 -26.22 -4.17 -4.02
CA LEU A 418 -25.88 -2.82 -3.53
C LEU A 418 -27.08 -1.89 -3.66
N ILE A 419 -27.82 -1.98 -4.75
CA ILE A 419 -29.03 -1.18 -4.97
C ILE A 419 -30.05 -1.47 -3.85
N GLU A 420 -30.34 -2.73 -3.56
CA GLU A 420 -31.24 -3.13 -2.47
C GLU A 420 -30.79 -2.57 -1.09
N ARG A 421 -29.50 -2.60 -0.82
CA ARG A 421 -28.96 -2.05 0.44
C ARG A 421 -29.07 -0.53 0.51
N ILE A 422 -28.84 0.16 -0.60
CA ILE A 422 -28.98 1.61 -0.70
C ILE A 422 -30.44 2.02 -0.47
N GLU A 423 -31.39 1.35 -1.13
CA GLU A 423 -32.83 1.61 -1.01
C GLU A 423 -33.38 1.32 0.39
N ALA A 424 -32.78 0.35 1.10
CA ALA A 424 -33.17 -0.01 2.46
C ALA A 424 -32.60 0.90 3.55
N ASP A 425 -31.56 1.70 3.25
CA ASP A 425 -30.89 2.56 4.26
C ASP A 425 -31.49 3.96 4.30
N PRO A 426 -32.18 4.37 5.39
CA PRO A 426 -32.83 5.68 5.49
C PRO A 426 -31.86 6.87 5.49
N LYS A 427 -30.56 6.64 5.69
CA LYS A 427 -29.53 7.68 5.64
C LYS A 427 -29.04 7.95 4.21
N ILE A 428 -29.43 7.13 3.23
CA ILE A 428 -28.98 7.27 1.85
C ILE A 428 -30.13 7.78 0.99
N SER A 429 -29.91 8.89 0.30
CA SER A 429 -30.84 9.47 -0.66
C SER A 429 -30.25 9.40 -2.07
N LEU A 430 -31.02 8.94 -3.06
CA LEU A 430 -30.63 8.93 -4.46
C LEU A 430 -31.23 10.12 -5.21
N VAL A 431 -30.36 10.90 -5.88
CA VAL A 431 -30.75 12.02 -6.76
C VAL A 431 -30.26 11.71 -8.17
N THR A 432 -31.19 11.55 -9.10
CA THR A 432 -30.92 11.16 -10.48
C THR A 432 -31.04 12.34 -11.44
N GLY A 433 -30.40 12.25 -12.61
CA GLY A 433 -30.46 13.28 -13.65
C GLY A 433 -29.75 14.58 -13.25
N VAL A 434 -28.74 14.51 -12.38
CA VAL A 434 -28.00 15.66 -11.87
C VAL A 434 -26.50 15.50 -12.02
N GLU A 435 -25.81 16.65 -12.10
CA GLU A 435 -24.36 16.76 -12.01
C GLU A 435 -23.98 17.78 -10.92
N VAL A 436 -22.79 17.62 -10.34
CA VAL A 436 -22.23 18.64 -9.46
C VAL A 436 -21.69 19.77 -10.33
N HIS A 437 -22.16 20.97 -10.09
CA HIS A 437 -21.87 22.17 -10.89
C HIS A 437 -20.87 23.11 -10.21
N ALA A 438 -21.01 23.30 -8.89
CA ALA A 438 -20.14 24.18 -8.12
C ALA A 438 -19.99 23.71 -6.67
N LEU A 439 -18.92 24.14 -6.06
CA LEU A 439 -18.61 23.90 -4.65
C LEU A 439 -18.45 25.23 -3.92
N ALA A 440 -18.83 25.28 -2.64
CA ALA A 440 -18.69 26.47 -1.82
C ALA A 440 -18.29 26.10 -0.39
N GLY A 441 -17.47 26.96 0.21
CA GLY A 441 -16.97 26.85 1.58
C GLY A 441 -15.84 27.84 1.82
N ARG A 442 -15.40 27.98 3.05
CA ARG A 442 -14.27 28.87 3.41
C ARG A 442 -12.95 28.11 3.42
N GLU A 443 -12.66 27.42 4.49
CA GLU A 443 -11.44 26.59 4.66
C GLU A 443 -11.68 25.14 4.24
N HIS A 444 -12.92 24.67 4.35
CA HIS A 444 -13.38 23.34 3.97
C HIS A 444 -14.69 23.44 3.19
N LEU A 445 -15.08 22.34 2.55
CA LEU A 445 -16.32 22.23 1.80
C LEU A 445 -17.54 22.33 2.73
N GLU A 446 -18.49 23.19 2.40
CA GLU A 446 -19.73 23.39 3.16
C GLU A 446 -20.98 23.10 2.32
N HIS A 447 -20.91 23.36 1.00
CA HIS A 447 -22.05 23.21 0.11
C HIS A 447 -21.63 22.69 -1.26
N ALA A 448 -22.50 21.91 -1.89
CA ALA A 448 -22.43 21.52 -3.29
C ALA A 448 -23.67 21.99 -4.04
N THR A 449 -23.50 22.55 -5.23
CA THR A 449 -24.60 22.92 -6.13
C THR A 449 -24.77 21.82 -7.17
N LEU A 450 -25.93 21.19 -7.19
CA LEU A 450 -26.33 20.21 -8.18
C LEU A 450 -27.13 20.92 -9.29
N ILE A 451 -26.86 20.53 -10.55
CA ILE A 451 -27.62 21.02 -11.72
C ILE A 451 -28.37 19.86 -12.37
N ALA A 452 -29.64 20.03 -12.61
CA ALA A 452 -30.45 19.07 -13.35
C ALA A 452 -30.05 19.06 -14.83
N THR A 453 -29.61 17.90 -15.34
CA THR A 453 -29.10 17.76 -16.72
C THR A 453 -30.15 18.07 -17.81
N ALA A 454 -31.44 17.84 -17.50
CA ALA A 454 -32.54 18.05 -18.45
C ALA A 454 -33.07 19.49 -18.47
N THR A 455 -33.09 20.19 -17.32
CA THR A 455 -33.73 21.50 -17.17
C THR A 455 -32.77 22.66 -16.91
N GLY A 456 -31.53 22.34 -16.48
CA GLY A 456 -30.57 23.34 -16.02
C GLY A 456 -30.90 23.93 -14.65
N GLU A 457 -31.92 23.43 -13.95
CA GLU A 457 -32.29 23.91 -12.62
C GLU A 457 -31.19 23.59 -11.62
N GLN A 458 -30.81 24.59 -10.81
CA GLN A 458 -29.76 24.46 -9.82
C GLN A 458 -30.34 24.33 -8.41
N ARG A 459 -29.75 23.42 -7.61
CA ARG A 459 -30.09 23.24 -6.21
C ARG A 459 -28.83 23.13 -5.38
N THR A 460 -28.65 24.01 -4.40
CA THR A 460 -27.57 23.96 -3.44
C THR A 460 -27.97 23.10 -2.24
N ILE A 461 -27.10 22.19 -1.84
CA ILE A 461 -27.29 21.30 -0.70
C ILE A 461 -26.09 21.40 0.24
N ALA A 462 -26.29 21.16 1.54
CA ALA A 462 -25.21 21.03 2.49
C ALA A 462 -24.31 19.83 2.14
N CYS A 463 -23.01 20.04 2.16
CA CYS A 463 -22.03 19.03 1.75
C CYS A 463 -20.70 19.31 2.45
N SER A 464 -20.40 18.54 3.48
CA SER A 464 -19.09 18.59 4.15
C SER A 464 -18.06 17.63 3.55
N GLY A 465 -18.51 16.68 2.71
CA GLY A 465 -17.67 15.77 1.96
C GLY A 465 -18.27 15.40 0.61
N LEU A 466 -17.51 15.61 -0.46
CA LEU A 466 -17.83 15.22 -1.83
C LEU A 466 -16.96 14.04 -2.24
N PHE A 467 -17.56 12.88 -2.46
CA PHE A 467 -16.86 11.64 -2.80
C PHE A 467 -17.03 11.34 -4.29
N CYS A 468 -15.95 11.44 -5.06
CA CYS A 468 -15.98 11.36 -6.53
C CYS A 468 -15.68 9.95 -7.04
N PHE A 469 -16.71 9.24 -7.52
CA PHE A 469 -16.61 7.91 -8.14
C PHE A 469 -17.10 7.94 -9.59
N ILE A 470 -16.61 8.90 -10.38
CA ILE A 470 -17.04 9.18 -11.78
C ILE A 470 -16.24 8.44 -12.85
N GLY A 471 -15.50 7.41 -12.44
CA GLY A 471 -14.63 6.64 -13.31
C GLY A 471 -13.17 7.07 -13.21
N ALA A 472 -12.34 6.44 -14.05
CA ALA A 472 -10.90 6.64 -14.02
C ALA A 472 -10.33 6.69 -15.45
N SER A 473 -9.21 7.36 -15.61
CA SER A 473 -8.39 7.37 -16.83
C SER A 473 -7.16 6.48 -16.60
N PRO A 474 -6.73 5.67 -17.57
CA PRO A 474 -5.57 4.80 -17.40
C PRO A 474 -4.30 5.62 -17.14
N ALA A 475 -3.41 5.11 -16.30
CA ALA A 475 -2.14 5.75 -15.98
C ALA A 475 -1.07 5.31 -16.99
N THR A 476 -1.12 5.84 -18.20
CA THR A 476 -0.31 5.44 -19.36
C THR A 476 0.55 6.55 -19.94
N GLU A 477 0.50 7.76 -19.41
CA GLU A 477 1.20 8.94 -19.95
C GLU A 477 2.72 8.72 -20.05
N TRP A 478 3.30 7.98 -19.10
CA TRP A 478 4.73 7.67 -19.03
C TRP A 478 5.22 6.68 -20.10
N LEU A 479 4.31 6.03 -20.82
CA LEU A 479 4.66 5.04 -21.85
C LEU A 479 5.11 5.68 -23.18
N ASP A 480 4.77 6.95 -23.41
CA ASP A 480 5.23 7.79 -24.54
C ASP A 480 5.27 7.06 -25.90
N GLY A 481 4.16 6.41 -26.26
CA GLY A 481 4.04 5.69 -27.54
C GLY A 481 4.77 4.34 -27.62
N THR A 482 5.37 3.86 -26.54
CA THR A 482 6.05 2.55 -26.47
C THR A 482 5.10 1.38 -26.74
N VAL A 483 3.83 1.52 -26.42
CA VAL A 483 2.78 0.51 -26.63
C VAL A 483 1.55 1.12 -27.28
N ALA A 484 0.76 0.31 -27.99
CA ALA A 484 -0.48 0.76 -28.61
C ALA A 484 -1.58 1.00 -27.55
N LEU A 485 -2.23 2.15 -27.64
CA LEU A 485 -3.34 2.57 -26.79
C LEU A 485 -4.63 2.69 -27.63
N ASP A 486 -5.79 2.59 -26.99
CA ASP A 486 -7.05 3.00 -27.59
C ASP A 486 -7.29 4.50 -27.46
N ASP A 487 -8.42 4.98 -27.99
CA ASP A 487 -8.79 6.41 -27.99
C ASP A 487 -9.00 6.99 -26.58
N ASP A 488 -9.26 6.15 -25.58
CA ASP A 488 -9.40 6.52 -24.18
C ASP A 488 -8.08 6.39 -23.38
N GLY A 489 -6.99 5.97 -24.04
CA GLY A 489 -5.66 5.81 -23.46
C GLY A 489 -5.41 4.44 -22.80
N PHE A 490 -6.32 3.46 -22.88
CA PHE A 490 -6.10 2.12 -22.34
C PHE A 490 -5.19 1.29 -23.23
N ILE A 491 -4.33 0.46 -22.61
CA ILE A 491 -3.39 -0.40 -23.33
C ILE A 491 -4.13 -1.52 -24.07
N LEU A 492 -3.81 -1.66 -25.35
CA LEU A 492 -4.27 -2.79 -26.19
C LEU A 492 -3.37 -4.00 -25.98
N THR A 493 -3.98 -5.18 -25.84
CA THR A 493 -3.25 -6.46 -25.65
C THR A 493 -3.82 -7.56 -26.53
N ASP A 494 -2.98 -8.55 -26.81
CA ASP A 494 -3.32 -9.80 -27.49
C ASP A 494 -4.27 -9.61 -28.70
N ARG A 495 -5.51 -10.10 -28.66
CA ARG A 495 -6.49 -10.04 -29.77
C ARG A 495 -6.98 -8.63 -30.13
N GLN A 496 -6.69 -7.64 -29.33
CA GLN A 496 -7.08 -6.24 -29.58
C GLN A 496 -6.04 -5.53 -30.46
N LEU A 497 -4.87 -6.13 -30.61
CA LEU A 497 -3.81 -5.59 -31.46
C LEU A 497 -4.15 -5.81 -32.94
N PRO A 498 -3.77 -4.88 -33.84
CA PRO A 498 -3.85 -5.12 -35.26
C PRO A 498 -3.04 -6.38 -35.65
N GLU A 499 -3.54 -7.15 -36.59
CA GLU A 499 -2.81 -8.31 -37.11
C GLU A 499 -1.40 -7.89 -37.61
N PRO A 500 -0.36 -8.69 -37.31
CA PRO A 500 1.00 -8.36 -37.76
C PRO A 500 1.05 -8.29 -39.29
N VAL A 501 1.63 -7.21 -39.80
CA VAL A 501 1.74 -6.95 -41.26
C VAL A 501 2.61 -7.99 -41.98
N ASN A 502 3.44 -8.76 -41.25
CA ASN A 502 4.31 -9.78 -41.80
C ASN A 502 3.83 -11.18 -41.42
N ALA A 503 3.45 -11.97 -42.42
CA ALA A 503 3.17 -13.41 -42.26
C ALA A 503 4.44 -14.12 -41.73
N GLY A 504 4.34 -14.67 -40.51
CA GLY A 504 5.45 -15.37 -39.85
C GLY A 504 5.96 -14.76 -38.57
N THR A 505 5.53 -13.56 -38.21
CA THR A 505 5.76 -13.01 -36.85
C THR A 505 4.82 -13.74 -35.87
N PRO A 506 5.33 -14.35 -34.80
CA PRO A 506 4.46 -14.92 -33.76
C PRO A 506 3.49 -13.84 -33.26
N GLY A 507 2.21 -14.17 -33.18
CA GLY A 507 1.21 -13.27 -32.59
C GLY A 507 1.57 -12.89 -31.14
N ALA A 508 1.00 -11.82 -30.64
CA ALA A 508 1.18 -11.42 -29.26
C ALA A 508 0.66 -12.53 -28.32
N LEU A 509 1.40 -12.78 -27.25
CA LEU A 509 0.98 -13.70 -26.17
C LEU A 509 -0.20 -13.08 -25.39
N PRO A 510 -0.96 -13.88 -24.64
CA PRO A 510 -2.00 -13.33 -23.76
C PRO A 510 -1.43 -12.23 -22.86
N PHE A 511 -2.15 -11.11 -22.74
CA PHE A 511 -1.75 -9.89 -22.01
C PHE A 511 -0.52 -9.16 -22.59
N GLU A 512 0.12 -9.64 -23.65
CA GLU A 512 1.22 -8.94 -24.28
C GLU A 512 0.71 -7.74 -25.10
N THR A 513 1.45 -6.65 -25.04
CA THR A 513 1.16 -5.40 -25.76
C THR A 513 1.66 -5.47 -27.20
N SER A 514 1.57 -4.36 -27.93
CA SER A 514 2.17 -4.22 -29.26
C SER A 514 3.70 -4.36 -29.27
N THR A 515 4.33 -4.29 -28.10
CA THR A 515 5.78 -4.39 -27.93
C THR A 515 6.13 -5.70 -27.25
N PRO A 516 6.85 -6.62 -27.91
CA PRO A 516 7.22 -7.90 -27.34
C PRO A 516 7.96 -7.78 -26.02
N GLY A 517 7.60 -8.61 -25.01
CA GLY A 517 8.17 -8.59 -23.67
C GLY A 517 7.58 -7.53 -22.73
N ILE A 518 6.66 -6.69 -23.24
CA ILE A 518 5.88 -5.76 -22.42
C ILE A 518 4.44 -6.26 -22.37
N PHE A 519 3.95 -6.45 -21.15
CA PHE A 519 2.60 -6.96 -20.85
C PHE A 519 1.79 -5.91 -20.11
N ALA A 520 0.46 -6.02 -20.11
CA ALA A 520 -0.42 -5.16 -19.33
C ALA A 520 -1.47 -5.99 -18.58
N ALA A 521 -1.77 -5.60 -17.32
CA ALA A 521 -2.75 -6.29 -16.49
C ALA A 521 -3.51 -5.31 -15.58
N GLY A 522 -4.77 -5.61 -15.29
CA GLY A 522 -5.65 -4.79 -14.45
C GLY A 522 -6.23 -3.59 -15.19
N ASP A 523 -6.59 -2.58 -14.44
CA ASP A 523 -7.44 -1.47 -14.88
C ASP A 523 -6.83 -0.57 -15.97
N VAL A 524 -5.53 -0.64 -16.19
CA VAL A 524 -4.80 0.03 -17.27
C VAL A 524 -5.09 -0.56 -18.65
N ARG A 525 -5.56 -1.80 -18.70
CA ARG A 525 -5.78 -2.56 -19.94
C ARG A 525 -7.19 -2.33 -20.48
N ARG A 526 -7.33 -2.19 -21.80
CA ARG A 526 -8.64 -2.13 -22.47
C ARG A 526 -9.45 -3.40 -22.19
N GLY A 527 -10.72 -3.19 -21.82
CA GLY A 527 -11.66 -4.29 -21.57
C GLY A 527 -11.43 -5.04 -20.27
N SER A 528 -10.50 -4.61 -19.41
CA SER A 528 -10.36 -5.16 -18.06
C SER A 528 -11.65 -4.94 -17.27
N MET A 529 -12.07 -5.99 -16.59
CA MET A 529 -13.19 -5.92 -15.66
C MET A 529 -12.73 -5.24 -14.37
N LYS A 530 -12.95 -3.95 -14.20
CA LYS A 530 -12.49 -3.13 -13.07
C LYS A 530 -12.96 -3.66 -11.71
N ARG A 531 -12.41 -4.81 -11.32
CA ARG A 531 -12.67 -5.54 -10.06
C ARG A 531 -11.38 -6.15 -9.54
N VAL A 532 -11.23 -6.15 -8.23
CA VAL A 532 -10.01 -6.66 -7.56
C VAL A 532 -9.70 -8.10 -7.97
N ALA A 533 -10.69 -8.99 -7.96
CA ALA A 533 -10.48 -10.40 -8.33
C ALA A 533 -10.06 -10.57 -9.81
N ALA A 534 -10.62 -9.76 -10.72
CA ALA A 534 -10.22 -9.77 -12.13
C ALA A 534 -8.79 -9.29 -12.31
N ALA A 535 -8.42 -8.17 -11.66
CA ALA A 535 -7.07 -7.63 -11.69
C ALA A 535 -6.03 -8.65 -11.17
N VAL A 536 -6.32 -9.34 -10.06
CA VAL A 536 -5.48 -10.44 -9.53
C VAL A 536 -5.33 -11.56 -10.55
N GLY A 537 -6.43 -12.00 -11.18
CA GLY A 537 -6.41 -13.03 -12.21
C GLY A 537 -5.60 -12.63 -13.44
N GLU A 538 -5.72 -11.38 -13.90
CA GLU A 538 -4.94 -10.86 -15.03
C GLU A 538 -3.45 -10.79 -14.69
N GLY A 539 -3.08 -10.25 -13.51
CA GLY A 539 -1.67 -10.15 -13.10
C GLY A 539 -0.99 -11.51 -12.99
N SER A 540 -1.65 -12.50 -12.38
CA SER A 540 -1.12 -13.86 -12.29
C SER A 540 -1.01 -14.54 -13.66
N SER A 541 -1.99 -14.36 -14.53
CA SER A 541 -1.99 -14.96 -15.87
C SER A 541 -0.93 -14.34 -16.81
N ALA A 542 -0.65 -13.03 -16.67
CA ALA A 542 0.38 -12.35 -17.43
C ALA A 542 1.78 -12.93 -17.15
N VAL A 543 2.07 -13.39 -15.93
CA VAL A 543 3.36 -14.02 -15.59
C VAL A 543 3.61 -15.29 -16.42
N ARG A 544 2.58 -16.09 -16.68
CA ARG A 544 2.73 -17.25 -17.58
C ARG A 544 3.24 -16.84 -18.96
N SER A 545 2.67 -15.78 -19.52
CA SER A 545 3.11 -15.27 -20.83
C SER A 545 4.52 -14.68 -20.78
N VAL A 546 4.92 -14.09 -19.65
CA VAL A 546 6.32 -13.70 -19.40
C VAL A 546 7.24 -14.90 -19.52
N HIS A 547 6.95 -16.02 -18.87
CA HIS A 547 7.76 -17.24 -18.99
C HIS A 547 7.86 -17.74 -20.42
N GLU A 548 6.75 -17.77 -21.16
CA GLU A 548 6.75 -18.15 -22.57
C GLU A 548 7.65 -17.23 -23.41
N ARG A 549 7.62 -15.93 -23.15
CA ARG A 549 8.48 -14.95 -23.85
C ARG A 549 9.95 -15.13 -23.50
N LEU A 550 10.29 -15.28 -22.22
CA LEU A 550 11.66 -15.46 -21.76
C LEU A 550 12.29 -16.74 -22.30
N ALA A 551 11.51 -17.82 -22.45
CA ALA A 551 11.97 -19.07 -23.05
C ALA A 551 12.33 -18.91 -24.54
N THR A 552 11.73 -17.97 -25.26
CA THR A 552 12.06 -17.70 -26.68
C THR A 552 13.27 -16.78 -26.86
N GLN A 553 13.72 -16.12 -25.77
CA GLN A 553 14.90 -15.23 -25.78
C GLN A 553 16.19 -15.93 -25.29
N SER A 554 16.07 -17.16 -24.79
CA SER A 554 17.19 -18.02 -24.37
C SER A 554 17.75 -18.80 -25.56
#